data_06ab2e72ce3598a7c8d2ea701aed38cc
#
_entry.id   06ab2e72ce3598a7c8d2ea701aed38cc
#
_cell.length_a   1.000
_cell.length_b   1.000
_cell.length_c   1.000
_cell.angle_alpha   90.00
_cell.angle_beta   90.00
_cell.angle_gamma   90.00
#
_symmetry.space_group_name_H-M   'P 1'
#
loop_
_entity.id
_entity.type
_entity.pdbx_description
1 polymer ?
#
loop_
_entity_poly.entity_id
_entity_poly.type
_entity_poly.pdbx_seq_one_letter_code
_entity_poly.pdbx_strand_id
1 'polypeptide(L)'
;MLRHIQYRASRVSKISLRWPVVLGMVCASMVGAETPTSMQFEKDIPYAQVGDLTLKLDLYRPASRQISPLIVWVHGGAWRAGNKSSMPLQGLVAEGHAIASVDYRLTPQAKFPANVHDIKAAIRFLRAKGPSLGLDAEQIVIAGASAGGHLAALVGVTNDHAALEGTIGDHLEASSSVQGVISFFGASNLTTILNQSTPHGLSVRIPALQLLLGGAPEEVPDTARLASPVFHTDKTDPPLLMIHGDQDPQMPINQSLELAGKYQDTGCAATLHVLHGGAHGGPDFYDRTRMTWVRQFLKTHLP
;
A
#
# COMPACT_ATOMS: atom_id res chain seq x y z
N MET A 1 -6.08 66.01 -2.33
CA MET A 1 -7.45 66.14 -1.81
C MET A 1 -7.83 64.93 -1.00
N LEU A 2 -7.64 65.03 0.31
CA LEU A 2 -7.97 64.00 1.30
C LEU A 2 -9.39 64.30 1.81
N ARG A 3 -10.30 63.35 1.73
CA ARG A 3 -11.62 63.44 2.39
C ARG A 3 -11.64 62.48 3.58
N HIS A 4 -11.71 63.08 4.77
CA HIS A 4 -11.99 62.42 6.05
C HIS A 4 -13.43 61.91 6.08
N ILE A 5 -13.63 60.70 6.49
CA ILE A 5 -14.93 60.17 6.87
C ILE A 5 -14.93 60.02 8.41
N GLN A 6 -15.82 60.79 9.06
CA GLN A 6 -16.03 60.76 10.51
C GLN A 6 -17.04 59.62 10.85
N TYR A 7 -16.68 58.81 11.82
CA TYR A 7 -17.59 57.85 12.43
C TYR A 7 -18.38 58.51 13.59
N ARG A 8 -19.71 58.52 13.48
CA ARG A 8 -20.61 58.89 14.58
C ARG A 8 -20.96 57.64 15.39
N ALA A 9 -20.63 57.62 16.68
CA ALA A 9 -21.11 56.63 17.66
C ALA A 9 -22.53 56.96 18.11
N SER A 10 -23.47 56.04 17.90
CA SER A 10 -24.81 56.09 18.46
C SER A 10 -24.88 55.26 19.76
N ARG A 11 -25.35 55.92 20.81
CA ARG A 11 -25.62 55.30 22.14
C ARG A 11 -26.81 54.35 22.01
N VAL A 12 -26.62 53.09 22.46
CA VAL A 12 -27.71 52.13 22.64
C VAL A 12 -28.08 52.10 24.12
N SER A 13 -29.35 52.39 24.42
CA SER A 13 -29.98 52.35 25.74
C SER A 13 -30.14 50.92 26.24
N LYS A 14 -29.87 50.73 27.53
CA LYS A 14 -30.06 49.47 28.24
C LYS A 14 -31.56 49.19 28.45
N ILE A 15 -32.09 48.14 27.83
CA ILE A 15 -33.39 47.59 28.15
C ILE A 15 -33.12 46.29 28.94
N SER A 16 -33.54 46.29 30.20
CA SER A 16 -33.48 45.11 31.09
C SER A 16 -34.70 44.22 30.84
N LEU A 17 -34.51 43.13 30.12
CA LEU A 17 -35.55 42.12 29.95
C LEU A 17 -35.27 40.94 30.93
N ARG A 18 -36.16 40.77 31.93
CA ARG A 18 -36.15 39.64 32.80
C ARG A 18 -36.83 38.47 32.09
N TRP A 19 -36.09 37.39 31.86
CA TRP A 19 -36.62 36.13 31.32
C TRP A 19 -36.78 35.12 32.47
N PRO A 20 -37.86 34.31 32.48
CA PRO A 20 -38.02 33.25 33.49
C PRO A 20 -37.04 32.11 33.18
N VAL A 21 -36.39 31.61 34.23
CA VAL A 21 -35.52 30.41 34.17
C VAL A 21 -36.46 29.20 34.05
N VAL A 22 -36.55 28.65 32.86
CA VAL A 22 -37.10 27.29 32.62
C VAL A 22 -35.94 26.33 32.75
N LEU A 23 -35.95 25.56 33.85
CA LEU A 23 -34.99 24.49 34.09
C LEU A 23 -35.33 23.30 33.18
N GLY A 24 -34.85 23.36 31.95
CA GLY A 24 -34.89 22.24 31.00
C GLY A 24 -33.78 21.25 31.35
N MET A 25 -34.16 20.07 31.79
CA MET A 25 -33.27 18.94 32.02
C MET A 25 -32.76 18.46 30.66
N VAL A 26 -31.57 18.95 30.22
CA VAL A 26 -30.89 18.45 29.03
C VAL A 26 -30.30 17.10 29.40
N CYS A 27 -30.98 16.04 28.96
CA CYS A 27 -30.37 14.71 28.89
C CYS A 27 -29.19 14.79 27.89
N ALA A 28 -27.99 15.04 28.38
CA ALA A 28 -26.78 14.89 27.63
C ALA A 28 -26.61 13.39 27.32
N SER A 29 -26.99 13.00 26.11
CA SER A 29 -26.55 11.72 25.53
C SER A 29 -25.04 11.74 25.55
N MET A 30 -24.43 11.01 26.45
CA MET A 30 -23.01 10.72 26.42
C MET A 30 -22.77 9.96 25.11
N VAL A 31 -22.31 10.67 24.10
CA VAL A 31 -21.59 10.04 22.97
C VAL A 31 -20.38 9.40 23.63
N GLY A 32 -20.42 8.08 23.73
CA GLY A 32 -19.33 7.29 24.28
C GLY A 32 -18.05 7.69 23.53
N ALA A 33 -17.08 8.22 24.25
CA ALA A 33 -15.72 8.34 23.77
C ALA A 33 -15.28 6.92 23.41
N GLU A 34 -15.13 6.64 22.11
CA GLU A 34 -14.53 5.39 21.65
C GLU A 34 -13.16 5.30 22.32
N THR A 35 -13.03 4.36 23.23
CA THR A 35 -11.73 3.96 23.79
C THR A 35 -10.81 3.64 22.63
N PRO A 36 -9.57 4.15 22.57
CA PRO A 36 -8.65 3.81 21.50
C PRO A 36 -8.57 2.29 21.42
N THR A 37 -8.95 1.75 20.27
CA THR A 37 -8.97 0.30 20.03
C THR A 37 -7.55 -0.20 20.23
N SER A 38 -7.31 -0.96 21.30
CA SER A 38 -6.00 -1.52 21.57
C SER A 38 -5.63 -2.45 20.40
N MET A 39 -4.43 -2.28 19.88
CA MET A 39 -3.89 -3.09 18.77
C MET A 39 -3.24 -4.35 19.34
N GLN A 40 -3.50 -5.49 18.73
CA GLN A 40 -2.73 -6.72 18.93
C GLN A 40 -1.59 -6.78 17.93
N PHE A 41 -0.42 -7.17 18.38
CA PHE A 41 0.78 -7.31 17.56
C PHE A 41 1.43 -8.67 17.79
N GLU A 42 1.52 -9.45 16.72
CA GLU A 42 2.23 -10.73 16.72
C GLU A 42 3.43 -10.63 15.78
N LYS A 43 4.61 -10.83 16.34
CA LYS A 43 5.88 -10.67 15.64
C LYS A 43 6.44 -12.03 15.19
N ASP A 44 7.12 -12.01 14.04
CA ASP A 44 7.93 -13.13 13.57
C ASP A 44 7.12 -14.42 13.33
N ILE A 45 5.89 -14.31 12.83
CA ILE A 45 5.06 -15.45 12.44
C ILE A 45 5.71 -16.12 11.21
N PRO A 46 6.12 -17.41 11.29
CA PRO A 46 6.68 -18.12 10.16
C PRO A 46 5.59 -18.48 9.15
N TYR A 47 5.82 -18.20 7.86
CA TYR A 47 4.86 -18.51 6.80
C TYR A 47 5.41 -19.48 5.75
N ALA A 48 6.73 -19.60 5.62
CA ALA A 48 7.38 -20.58 4.73
C ALA A 48 8.82 -20.86 5.16
N GLN A 49 9.36 -21.99 4.70
CA GLN A 49 10.75 -22.37 4.89
C GLN A 49 11.41 -22.56 3.51
N VAL A 50 12.62 -22.00 3.33
CA VAL A 50 13.42 -22.17 2.11
C VAL A 50 14.85 -22.54 2.49
N GLY A 51 15.20 -23.81 2.40
CA GLY A 51 16.43 -24.34 3.00
C GLY A 51 16.47 -24.03 4.50
N ASP A 52 17.54 -23.40 4.98
CA ASP A 52 17.68 -22.99 6.38
C ASP A 52 17.01 -21.64 6.70
N LEU A 53 16.48 -20.95 5.71
CA LEU A 53 15.85 -19.63 5.89
C LEU A 53 14.36 -19.79 6.21
N THR A 54 13.96 -19.31 7.37
CA THR A 54 12.54 -19.15 7.72
C THR A 54 12.05 -17.76 7.30
N LEU A 55 11.08 -17.73 6.41
CA LEU A 55 10.39 -16.51 5.98
C LEU A 55 9.28 -16.16 6.97
N LYS A 56 9.23 -14.90 7.39
CA LYS A 56 8.37 -14.44 8.49
C LYS A 56 7.56 -13.22 8.12
N LEU A 57 6.44 -13.04 8.80
CA LEU A 57 5.63 -11.82 8.76
C LEU A 57 5.37 -11.30 10.19
N ASP A 58 5.02 -10.02 10.27
CA ASP A 58 4.50 -9.37 11.47
C ASP A 58 3.02 -9.08 11.25
N LEU A 59 2.16 -9.43 12.21
CA LEU A 59 0.72 -9.27 12.11
C LEU A 59 0.23 -8.23 13.13
N TYR A 60 -0.42 -7.19 12.62
CA TYR A 60 -1.08 -6.14 13.38
C TYR A 60 -2.59 -6.29 13.22
N ARG A 61 -3.32 -6.40 14.33
CA ARG A 61 -4.79 -6.59 14.33
C ARG A 61 -5.48 -5.62 15.27
N PRO A 62 -6.73 -5.22 14.98
CA PRO A 62 -7.59 -4.60 15.99
C PRO A 62 -7.76 -5.56 17.18
N ALA A 63 -7.87 -5.00 18.39
CA ALA A 63 -8.14 -5.83 19.58
C ALA A 63 -9.58 -6.35 19.64
N SER A 64 -10.44 -5.92 18.73
CA SER A 64 -11.80 -6.45 18.60
C SER A 64 -11.74 -7.95 18.22
N ARG A 65 -12.76 -8.71 18.66
CA ARG A 65 -12.93 -10.12 18.25
C ARG A 65 -13.59 -10.26 16.86
N GLN A 66 -13.79 -9.16 16.14
CA GLN A 66 -14.36 -9.20 14.79
C GLN A 66 -13.31 -9.65 13.79
N ILE A 67 -13.76 -10.39 12.78
CA ILE A 67 -12.96 -10.74 11.61
C ILE A 67 -12.64 -9.45 10.87
N SER A 68 -11.36 -9.23 10.57
CA SER A 68 -10.87 -8.00 9.95
C SER A 68 -10.42 -8.24 8.50
N PRO A 69 -10.80 -7.35 7.55
CA PRO A 69 -10.23 -7.37 6.21
C PRO A 69 -8.72 -7.15 6.28
N LEU A 70 -7.99 -7.81 5.37
CA LEU A 70 -6.54 -7.94 5.46
C LEU A 70 -5.81 -7.08 4.44
N ILE A 71 -4.80 -6.36 4.91
CA ILE A 71 -3.81 -5.69 4.06
C ILE A 71 -2.49 -6.45 4.20
N VAL A 72 -1.95 -6.94 3.08
CA VAL A 72 -0.58 -7.49 3.02
C VAL A 72 0.35 -6.36 2.62
N TRP A 73 1.24 -5.97 3.52
CA TRP A 73 2.22 -4.91 3.27
C TRP A 73 3.56 -5.46 2.83
N VAL A 74 4.08 -4.92 1.71
CA VAL A 74 5.38 -5.27 1.12
C VAL A 74 6.31 -4.06 1.22
N HIS A 75 7.40 -4.19 1.97
CA HIS A 75 8.35 -3.09 2.18
C HIS A 75 9.18 -2.78 0.93
N GLY A 76 9.69 -1.54 0.85
CA GLY A 76 10.64 -1.08 -0.16
C GLY A 76 12.09 -1.51 0.14
N GLY A 77 13.03 -0.84 -0.52
CA GLY A 77 14.47 -1.05 -0.31
C GLY A 77 15.22 -1.55 -1.54
N ALA A 78 14.75 -1.18 -2.74
CA ALA A 78 15.37 -1.54 -4.03
C ALA A 78 15.64 -3.06 -4.17
N TRP A 79 14.74 -3.89 -3.64
CA TRP A 79 14.78 -5.37 -3.61
C TRP A 79 16.01 -5.96 -2.88
N ARG A 80 16.85 -5.14 -2.25
CA ARG A 80 18.13 -5.53 -1.61
C ARG A 80 18.26 -5.12 -0.15
N ALA A 81 17.29 -4.38 0.38
CA ALA A 81 17.27 -3.89 1.76
C ALA A 81 15.83 -3.76 2.27
N GLY A 82 15.68 -3.44 3.55
CA GLY A 82 14.38 -3.33 4.20
C GLY A 82 13.97 -4.61 4.90
N ASN A 83 12.88 -4.55 5.62
CA ASN A 83 12.25 -5.68 6.29
C ASN A 83 10.81 -5.32 6.72
N LYS A 84 10.07 -6.29 7.22
CA LYS A 84 8.68 -6.19 7.67
C LYS A 84 8.41 -5.16 8.78
N SER A 85 9.44 -4.66 9.50
CA SER A 85 9.22 -3.60 10.51
C SER A 85 8.95 -2.24 9.89
N SER A 86 9.22 -2.07 8.58
CA SER A 86 8.97 -0.82 7.83
C SER A 86 7.52 -0.80 7.30
N MET A 87 6.54 -0.64 8.21
CA MET A 87 5.11 -0.66 7.90
C MET A 87 4.45 0.67 8.33
N PRO A 88 4.17 1.61 7.39
CA PRO A 88 3.67 2.95 7.72
C PRO A 88 2.14 3.03 7.87
N LEU A 89 1.40 1.94 7.63
CA LEU A 89 -0.06 1.95 7.58
C LEU A 89 -0.73 1.66 8.94
N GLN A 90 0.01 1.72 10.04
CA GLN A 90 -0.46 1.34 11.39
C GLN A 90 -1.77 2.03 11.80
N GLY A 91 -2.02 3.25 11.32
CA GLY A 91 -3.27 3.98 11.57
C GLY A 91 -4.53 3.23 11.11
N LEU A 92 -4.44 2.41 10.06
CA LEU A 92 -5.59 1.65 9.54
C LEU A 92 -6.00 0.51 10.48
N VAL A 93 -5.12 0.06 11.38
CA VAL A 93 -5.45 -0.97 12.37
C VAL A 93 -6.50 -0.46 13.34
N ALA A 94 -6.40 0.80 13.78
CA ALA A 94 -7.42 1.44 14.63
C ALA A 94 -8.77 1.60 13.91
N GLU A 95 -8.77 1.52 12.58
CA GLU A 95 -9.96 1.63 11.71
C GLU A 95 -10.56 0.28 11.34
N GLY A 96 -10.06 -0.82 11.93
CA GLY A 96 -10.64 -2.16 11.78
C GLY A 96 -9.93 -3.08 10.79
N HIS A 97 -8.85 -2.64 10.13
CA HIS A 97 -8.10 -3.47 9.19
C HIS A 97 -6.99 -4.24 9.90
N ALA A 98 -6.79 -5.50 9.54
CA ALA A 98 -5.57 -6.22 9.89
C ALA A 98 -4.47 -5.94 8.85
N ILE A 99 -3.21 -5.89 9.30
CA ILE A 99 -2.05 -5.69 8.41
C ILE A 99 -1.04 -6.80 8.67
N ALA A 100 -0.72 -7.56 7.62
CA ALA A 100 0.39 -8.52 7.61
C ALA A 100 1.57 -7.89 6.85
N SER A 101 2.60 -7.50 7.57
CA SER A 101 3.84 -6.99 6.96
C SER A 101 4.80 -8.14 6.74
N VAL A 102 5.21 -8.36 5.48
CA VAL A 102 5.94 -9.57 5.08
C VAL A 102 7.41 -9.30 4.81
N ASP A 103 8.30 -10.18 5.29
CA ASP A 103 9.65 -10.30 4.76
C ASP A 103 9.62 -11.14 3.48
N TYR A 104 10.53 -10.85 2.59
CA TYR A 104 10.77 -11.65 1.38
C TYR A 104 12.28 -11.70 1.10
N ARG A 105 12.74 -12.71 0.37
CA ARG A 105 14.17 -12.86 0.04
C ARG A 105 14.67 -11.68 -0.78
N LEU A 106 15.76 -11.08 -0.30
CA LEU A 106 16.42 -9.92 -0.88
C LEU A 106 17.57 -10.34 -1.79
N THR A 107 17.92 -9.48 -2.74
CA THR A 107 19.15 -9.62 -3.53
C THR A 107 20.37 -9.19 -2.70
N PRO A 108 21.56 -9.78 -2.92
CA PRO A 108 21.88 -10.83 -3.89
C PRO A 108 21.56 -12.26 -3.42
N GLN A 109 20.96 -12.43 -2.23
CA GLN A 109 20.65 -13.75 -1.66
C GLN A 109 19.73 -14.57 -2.59
N ALA A 110 18.75 -13.91 -3.17
CA ALA A 110 17.88 -14.52 -4.17
C ALA A 110 17.52 -13.51 -5.26
N LYS A 111 17.50 -13.97 -6.52
CA LYS A 111 17.08 -13.19 -7.68
C LYS A 111 15.58 -13.35 -7.90
N PHE A 112 15.01 -12.48 -8.72
CA PHE A 112 13.68 -12.68 -9.28
C PHE A 112 13.59 -14.05 -9.99
N PRO A 113 12.47 -14.80 -9.81
CA PRO A 113 11.21 -14.43 -9.19
C PRO A 113 11.05 -14.81 -7.69
N ALA A 114 12.13 -15.14 -6.99
CA ALA A 114 12.08 -15.67 -5.62
C ALA A 114 11.26 -14.79 -4.66
N ASN A 115 11.40 -13.47 -4.75
CA ASN A 115 10.66 -12.50 -3.92
C ASN A 115 9.14 -12.53 -4.20
N VAL A 116 8.72 -12.76 -5.44
CA VAL A 116 7.29 -12.92 -5.80
C VAL A 116 6.74 -14.22 -5.23
N HIS A 117 7.50 -15.31 -5.36
CA HIS A 117 7.13 -16.62 -4.78
C HIS A 117 6.95 -16.53 -3.27
N ASP A 118 7.82 -15.77 -2.58
CA ASP A 118 7.75 -15.57 -1.13
C ASP A 118 6.48 -14.81 -0.73
N ILE A 119 6.16 -13.71 -1.42
CA ILE A 119 4.96 -12.91 -1.14
C ILE A 119 3.69 -13.73 -1.42
N LYS A 120 3.65 -14.45 -2.54
CA LYS A 120 2.51 -15.33 -2.86
C LYS A 120 2.35 -16.45 -1.84
N ALA A 121 3.46 -17.03 -1.35
CA ALA A 121 3.41 -18.00 -0.25
C ALA A 121 2.86 -17.38 1.04
N ALA A 122 3.22 -16.13 1.37
CA ALA A 122 2.65 -15.42 2.52
C ALA A 122 1.14 -15.22 2.37
N ILE A 123 0.66 -14.86 1.17
CA ILE A 123 -0.79 -14.71 0.90
C ILE A 123 -1.50 -16.06 1.05
N ARG A 124 -0.97 -17.14 0.49
CA ARG A 124 -1.54 -18.50 0.66
C ARG A 124 -1.61 -18.91 2.12
N PHE A 125 -0.53 -18.69 2.89
CA PHE A 125 -0.51 -18.92 4.33
C PHE A 125 -1.60 -18.11 5.06
N LEU A 126 -1.70 -16.81 4.79
CA LEU A 126 -2.69 -15.92 5.41
C LEU A 126 -4.11 -16.33 5.03
N ARG A 127 -4.34 -16.80 3.82
CA ARG A 127 -5.64 -17.31 3.38
C ARG A 127 -6.01 -18.60 4.11
N ALA A 128 -5.10 -19.56 4.20
CA ALA A 128 -5.34 -20.83 4.86
C ALA A 128 -5.47 -20.70 6.38
N LYS A 129 -4.71 -19.80 7.02
CA LYS A 129 -4.71 -19.59 8.47
C LYS A 129 -5.62 -18.45 8.93
N GLY A 130 -6.13 -17.65 8.01
CA GLY A 130 -6.94 -16.45 8.28
C GLY A 130 -8.03 -16.66 9.32
N PRO A 131 -8.91 -17.67 9.20
CA PRO A 131 -9.96 -17.91 10.19
C PRO A 131 -9.43 -18.09 11.62
N SER A 132 -8.31 -18.79 11.79
CA SER A 132 -7.69 -18.99 13.11
C SER A 132 -6.97 -17.74 13.65
N LEU A 133 -6.60 -16.83 12.75
CA LEU A 133 -5.96 -15.55 13.06
C LEU A 133 -6.96 -14.38 13.18
N GLY A 134 -8.27 -14.63 13.00
CA GLY A 134 -9.29 -13.58 13.04
C GLY A 134 -9.24 -12.64 11.81
N LEU A 135 -8.80 -13.16 10.66
CA LEU A 135 -8.67 -12.42 9.41
C LEU A 135 -9.76 -12.83 8.42
N ASP A 136 -10.28 -11.85 7.67
CA ASP A 136 -11.08 -12.13 6.49
C ASP A 136 -10.14 -12.52 5.34
N ALA A 137 -9.99 -13.82 5.14
CA ALA A 137 -9.07 -14.37 4.15
C ALA A 137 -9.57 -14.23 2.70
N GLU A 138 -10.82 -13.86 2.50
CA GLU A 138 -11.38 -13.59 1.17
C GLU A 138 -11.19 -12.12 0.77
N GLN A 139 -10.99 -11.24 1.75
CA GLN A 139 -10.83 -9.79 1.59
C GLN A 139 -9.37 -9.39 1.82
N ILE A 140 -8.53 -9.61 0.81
CA ILE A 140 -7.09 -9.29 0.84
C ILE A 140 -6.76 -8.18 -0.15
N VAL A 141 -6.20 -7.08 0.34
CA VAL A 141 -5.52 -6.07 -0.50
C VAL A 141 -4.03 -6.16 -0.28
N ILE A 142 -3.25 -6.17 -1.36
CA ILE A 142 -1.81 -6.04 -1.28
C ILE A 142 -1.39 -4.58 -1.44
N ALA A 143 -0.50 -4.12 -0.58
CA ALA A 143 0.03 -2.76 -0.59
C ALA A 143 1.55 -2.76 -0.46
N GLY A 144 2.23 -1.82 -1.09
CA GLY A 144 3.68 -1.72 -0.93
C GLY A 144 4.26 -0.40 -1.43
N ALA A 145 5.51 -0.14 -1.08
CA ALA A 145 6.20 1.10 -1.43
C ALA A 145 7.49 0.84 -2.22
N SER A 146 7.77 1.64 -3.25
CA SER A 146 8.99 1.54 -4.08
C SER A 146 9.14 0.12 -4.67
N ALA A 147 10.22 -0.61 -4.33
CA ALA A 147 10.38 -2.03 -4.68
C ALA A 147 9.18 -2.88 -4.21
N GLY A 148 8.61 -2.59 -3.03
CA GLY A 148 7.41 -3.26 -2.54
C GLY A 148 6.15 -2.88 -3.32
N GLY A 149 6.05 -1.63 -3.79
CA GLY A 149 4.97 -1.19 -4.69
C GLY A 149 5.01 -1.89 -6.04
N HIS A 150 6.21 -2.11 -6.57
CA HIS A 150 6.43 -2.95 -7.75
C HIS A 150 5.96 -4.39 -7.52
N LEU A 151 6.43 -5.03 -6.44
CA LEU A 151 6.07 -6.41 -6.12
C LEU A 151 4.57 -6.57 -5.84
N ALA A 152 3.95 -5.60 -5.16
CA ALA A 152 2.51 -5.58 -4.93
C ALA A 152 1.72 -5.52 -6.26
N ALA A 153 2.13 -4.64 -7.17
CA ALA A 153 1.51 -4.55 -8.49
C ALA A 153 1.70 -5.85 -9.29
N LEU A 154 2.91 -6.41 -9.28
CA LEU A 154 3.20 -7.65 -10.01
C LEU A 154 2.40 -8.83 -9.47
N VAL A 155 2.30 -8.98 -8.15
CA VAL A 155 1.46 -10.02 -7.53
C VAL A 155 0.00 -9.85 -7.95
N GLY A 156 -0.52 -8.62 -7.96
CA GLY A 156 -1.91 -8.35 -8.32
C GLY A 156 -2.28 -8.72 -9.75
N VAL A 157 -1.38 -8.50 -10.72
CA VAL A 157 -1.62 -8.76 -12.16
C VAL A 157 -1.11 -10.13 -12.63
N THR A 158 -0.71 -11.01 -11.71
CA THR A 158 -0.17 -12.33 -12.06
C THR A 158 -0.88 -13.46 -11.33
N ASN A 159 -2.21 -13.32 -11.15
CA ASN A 159 -3.04 -14.39 -10.61
C ASN A 159 -2.91 -15.64 -11.50
N ASP A 160 -2.66 -16.79 -10.87
CA ASP A 160 -2.53 -18.09 -11.54
C ASP A 160 -1.40 -18.17 -12.61
N HIS A 161 -0.46 -17.20 -12.64
CA HIS A 161 0.66 -17.23 -13.57
C HIS A 161 1.70 -18.25 -13.13
N ALA A 162 1.75 -19.41 -13.80
CA ALA A 162 2.52 -20.59 -13.38
C ALA A 162 3.99 -20.31 -12.99
N ALA A 163 4.71 -19.48 -13.75
CA ALA A 163 6.10 -19.13 -13.47
C ALA A 163 6.28 -18.22 -12.24
N LEU A 164 5.21 -17.56 -11.76
CA LEU A 164 5.22 -16.60 -10.67
C LEU A 164 4.47 -17.07 -9.42
N GLU A 165 3.77 -18.22 -9.48
CA GLU A 165 3.12 -18.80 -8.29
C GLU A 165 4.12 -19.35 -7.29
N GLY A 166 5.17 -20.00 -7.77
CA GLY A 166 6.12 -20.69 -6.90
C GLY A 166 5.52 -21.89 -6.17
N THR A 167 6.40 -22.65 -5.53
CA THR A 167 6.04 -23.92 -4.85
C THR A 167 6.51 -23.96 -3.39
N ILE A 168 6.82 -22.81 -2.80
CA ILE A 168 7.25 -22.72 -1.39
C ILE A 168 6.05 -22.56 -0.45
N GLY A 169 6.24 -22.99 0.80
CA GLY A 169 5.20 -23.00 1.84
C GLY A 169 4.28 -24.22 1.76
N ASP A 170 3.47 -24.41 2.81
CA ASP A 170 2.69 -25.62 3.05
C ASP A 170 1.24 -25.56 2.51
N HIS A 171 0.83 -24.42 1.91
CA HIS A 171 -0.55 -24.16 1.51
C HIS A 171 -0.69 -23.91 0.00
N LEU A 172 -0.13 -24.84 -0.79
CA LEU A 172 -0.11 -24.71 -2.27
C LEU A 172 -1.51 -24.77 -2.91
N GLU A 173 -2.46 -25.35 -2.22
CA GLU A 173 -3.87 -25.46 -2.63
C GLU A 173 -4.66 -24.15 -2.44
N ALA A 174 -4.16 -23.23 -1.59
CA ALA A 174 -4.78 -21.95 -1.36
C ALA A 174 -4.43 -20.97 -2.48
N SER A 175 -5.37 -20.10 -2.86
CA SER A 175 -5.15 -19.06 -3.86
C SER A 175 -4.21 -17.96 -3.33
N SER A 176 -3.33 -17.46 -4.18
CA SER A 176 -2.51 -16.26 -3.92
C SER A 176 -3.14 -14.96 -4.47
N SER A 177 -4.34 -15.03 -5.05
CA SER A 177 -5.04 -13.87 -5.63
C SER A 177 -5.41 -12.83 -4.57
N VAL A 178 -5.51 -11.56 -4.99
CA VAL A 178 -5.87 -10.44 -4.13
C VAL A 178 -7.01 -9.63 -4.74
N GLN A 179 -7.80 -8.93 -3.90
CA GLN A 179 -8.99 -8.20 -4.30
C GLN A 179 -8.71 -6.71 -4.57
N GLY A 180 -7.48 -6.26 -4.35
CA GLY A 180 -7.06 -4.89 -4.66
C GLY A 180 -5.56 -4.71 -4.49
N VAL A 181 -5.03 -3.71 -5.17
CA VAL A 181 -3.59 -3.36 -5.14
C VAL A 181 -3.42 -1.90 -4.78
N ILE A 182 -2.48 -1.59 -3.87
CA ILE A 182 -2.07 -0.22 -3.57
C ILE A 182 -0.55 -0.12 -3.77
N SER A 183 -0.14 0.66 -4.78
CA SER A 183 1.27 0.89 -5.10
C SER A 183 1.68 2.33 -4.78
N PHE A 184 2.53 2.49 -3.79
CA PHE A 184 3.18 3.77 -3.50
C PHE A 184 4.49 3.83 -4.31
N PHE A 185 4.57 4.75 -5.27
CA PHE A 185 5.75 5.02 -6.10
C PHE A 185 6.51 3.75 -6.55
N GLY A 186 5.78 2.73 -7.00
CA GLY A 186 6.35 1.47 -7.47
C GLY A 186 6.82 1.53 -8.92
N ALA A 187 7.77 0.65 -9.28
CA ALA A 187 8.10 0.37 -10.68
C ALA A 187 7.01 -0.48 -11.34
N SER A 188 6.89 -0.41 -12.67
CA SER A 188 5.92 -1.21 -13.42
C SER A 188 6.46 -1.77 -14.73
N ASN A 189 7.50 -1.15 -15.29
CA ASN A 189 8.12 -1.57 -16.54
C ASN A 189 9.65 -1.51 -16.42
N LEU A 190 10.26 -2.63 -16.10
CA LEU A 190 11.72 -2.72 -15.92
C LEU A 190 12.50 -2.65 -17.25
N THR A 191 11.82 -2.74 -18.38
CA THR A 191 12.43 -2.59 -19.70
C THR A 191 12.59 -1.11 -20.12
N THR A 192 11.79 -0.21 -19.55
CA THR A 192 11.82 1.25 -19.88
C THR A 192 12.38 2.12 -18.76
N ILE A 193 12.41 1.61 -17.54
CA ILE A 193 12.72 2.39 -16.34
C ILE A 193 14.05 3.12 -16.39
N LEU A 194 15.11 2.53 -16.97
CA LEU A 194 16.42 3.17 -17.08
C LEU A 194 16.40 4.37 -18.02
N ASN A 195 15.68 4.28 -19.14
CA ASN A 195 15.52 5.37 -20.11
C ASN A 195 14.67 6.54 -19.57
N GLN A 196 13.88 6.30 -18.53
CA GLN A 196 13.02 7.30 -17.88
C GLN A 196 13.67 7.92 -16.64
N SER A 197 14.76 7.33 -16.15
CA SER A 197 15.38 7.70 -14.88
C SER A 197 16.27 8.93 -15.01
N THR A 198 16.25 9.75 -13.95
CA THR A 198 17.23 10.83 -13.77
C THR A 198 18.66 10.25 -13.56
N PRO A 199 19.73 11.05 -13.68
CA PRO A 199 21.08 10.58 -13.35
C PRO A 199 21.20 10.01 -11.93
N HIS A 200 20.51 10.61 -10.95
CA HIS A 200 20.42 10.07 -9.60
C HIS A 200 19.66 8.75 -9.57
N GLY A 201 18.53 8.67 -10.26
CA GLY A 201 17.75 7.44 -10.41
C GLY A 201 18.58 6.29 -11.02
N LEU A 202 19.36 6.56 -12.05
CA LEU A 202 20.25 5.58 -12.69
C LEU A 202 21.27 5.01 -11.69
N SER A 203 21.90 5.86 -10.84
CA SER A 203 22.87 5.40 -9.84
C SER A 203 22.27 4.39 -8.83
N VAL A 204 20.99 4.45 -8.59
CA VAL A 204 20.27 3.51 -7.73
C VAL A 204 19.77 2.30 -8.51
N ARG A 205 19.19 2.52 -9.71
CA ARG A 205 18.46 1.50 -10.49
C ARG A 205 19.36 0.50 -11.20
N ILE A 206 20.45 0.96 -11.82
CA ILE A 206 21.35 0.06 -12.55
C ILE A 206 21.82 -1.09 -11.64
N PRO A 207 22.51 -0.84 -10.50
CA PRO A 207 22.97 -1.94 -9.67
C PRO A 207 21.84 -2.75 -9.04
N ALA A 208 20.69 -2.13 -8.74
CA ALA A 208 19.57 -2.83 -8.14
C ALA A 208 18.90 -3.80 -9.14
N LEU A 209 18.72 -3.40 -10.39
CA LEU A 209 18.13 -4.25 -11.44
C LEU A 209 19.08 -5.38 -11.84
N GLN A 210 20.37 -5.12 -11.94
CA GLN A 210 21.36 -6.17 -12.21
C GLN A 210 21.34 -7.27 -11.13
N LEU A 211 21.23 -6.88 -9.86
CA LEU A 211 21.08 -7.85 -8.78
C LEU A 211 19.74 -8.58 -8.82
N LEU A 212 18.64 -7.87 -9.12
CA LEU A 212 17.30 -8.44 -9.15
C LEU A 212 17.12 -9.43 -10.28
N LEU A 213 17.48 -9.01 -11.50
CA LEU A 213 17.24 -9.77 -12.72
C LEU A 213 18.36 -10.78 -13.04
N GLY A 214 19.55 -10.54 -12.48
CA GLY A 214 20.74 -11.34 -12.75
C GLY A 214 21.55 -10.86 -13.96
N GLY A 215 21.23 -9.69 -14.50
CA GLY A 215 21.89 -8.99 -15.61
C GLY A 215 21.22 -7.65 -15.83
N ALA A 216 21.75 -6.82 -16.73
CA ALA A 216 21.07 -5.60 -17.15
C ALA A 216 19.74 -5.94 -17.87
N PRO A 217 18.70 -5.12 -17.80
CA PRO A 217 17.41 -5.42 -18.45
C PRO A 217 17.53 -5.75 -19.93
N GLU A 218 18.43 -5.09 -20.64
CA GLU A 218 18.74 -5.33 -22.06
C GLU A 218 19.50 -6.65 -22.33
N GLU A 219 20.21 -7.18 -21.33
CA GLU A 219 20.91 -8.47 -21.39
C GLU A 219 19.99 -9.64 -21.07
N VAL A 220 18.94 -9.39 -20.27
CA VAL A 220 17.97 -10.40 -19.82
C VAL A 220 16.52 -9.96 -20.09
N PRO A 221 16.17 -9.65 -21.35
CA PRO A 221 14.92 -8.99 -21.70
C PRO A 221 13.67 -9.80 -21.31
N ASP A 222 13.72 -11.11 -21.42
CA ASP A 222 12.58 -11.98 -21.05
C ASP A 222 12.34 -11.94 -19.54
N THR A 223 13.41 -11.95 -18.73
CA THR A 223 13.31 -11.80 -17.27
C THR A 223 12.80 -10.41 -16.89
N ALA A 224 13.30 -9.36 -17.57
CA ALA A 224 12.84 -7.99 -17.35
C ALA A 224 11.36 -7.83 -17.70
N ARG A 225 10.88 -8.43 -18.78
CA ARG A 225 9.44 -8.46 -19.15
C ARG A 225 8.63 -9.24 -18.13
N LEU A 226 9.06 -10.45 -17.76
CA LEU A 226 8.39 -11.27 -16.76
C LEU A 226 8.28 -10.56 -15.39
N ALA A 227 9.27 -9.74 -15.03
CA ALA A 227 9.28 -8.94 -13.82
C ALA A 227 8.50 -7.62 -13.93
N SER A 228 7.85 -7.32 -15.04
CA SER A 228 7.21 -6.02 -15.29
C SER A 228 5.68 -6.12 -15.29
N PRO A 229 4.97 -5.57 -14.29
CA PRO A 229 3.51 -5.60 -14.22
C PRO A 229 2.78 -5.24 -15.52
N VAL A 230 3.26 -4.25 -16.25
CA VAL A 230 2.63 -3.77 -17.51
C VAL A 230 2.45 -4.83 -18.59
N PHE A 231 3.18 -5.94 -18.54
CA PHE A 231 3.08 -7.02 -19.53
C PHE A 231 2.14 -8.16 -19.12
N HIS A 232 1.56 -8.06 -17.92
CA HIS A 232 0.67 -9.09 -17.38
C HIS A 232 -0.78 -8.61 -17.20
N THR A 233 -1.02 -7.32 -17.45
CA THR A 233 -2.36 -6.75 -17.25
C THR A 233 -3.40 -7.39 -18.17
N ASP A 234 -4.53 -7.78 -17.58
CA ASP A 234 -5.67 -8.30 -18.30
C ASP A 234 -7.01 -7.83 -17.67
N LYS A 235 -8.15 -8.22 -18.27
CA LYS A 235 -9.48 -7.79 -17.85
C LYS A 235 -9.94 -8.35 -16.50
N THR A 236 -9.20 -9.27 -15.91
CA THR A 236 -9.51 -9.93 -14.63
C THR A 236 -8.74 -9.35 -13.46
N ASP A 237 -7.87 -8.37 -13.73
CA ASP A 237 -7.03 -7.75 -12.71
C ASP A 237 -7.85 -7.04 -11.64
N PRO A 238 -7.42 -7.11 -10.38
CA PRO A 238 -8.05 -6.39 -9.29
C PRO A 238 -7.89 -4.87 -9.46
N PRO A 239 -8.77 -4.05 -8.86
CA PRO A 239 -8.62 -2.60 -8.83
C PRO A 239 -7.25 -2.17 -8.29
N LEU A 240 -6.69 -1.10 -8.87
CA LEU A 240 -5.37 -0.58 -8.56
C LEU A 240 -5.44 0.89 -8.10
N LEU A 241 -4.88 1.18 -6.92
CA LEU A 241 -4.56 2.53 -6.47
C LEU A 241 -3.07 2.77 -6.57
N MET A 242 -2.68 3.85 -7.25
CA MET A 242 -1.29 4.32 -7.29
C MET A 242 -1.18 5.71 -6.67
N ILE A 243 -0.13 5.93 -5.88
CA ILE A 243 0.21 7.23 -5.29
C ILE A 243 1.68 7.50 -5.59
N HIS A 244 1.99 8.58 -6.36
CA HIS A 244 3.34 8.84 -6.83
C HIS A 244 3.66 10.34 -6.79
N GLY A 245 4.87 10.69 -6.39
CA GLY A 245 5.37 12.06 -6.41
C GLY A 245 5.88 12.45 -7.79
N ASP A 246 5.53 13.66 -8.29
CA ASP A 246 5.98 14.13 -9.61
C ASP A 246 7.42 14.65 -9.63
N GLN A 247 8.04 14.81 -8.46
CA GLN A 247 9.45 15.17 -8.30
C GLN A 247 10.30 14.00 -7.76
N ASP A 248 9.85 12.77 -7.99
CA ASP A 248 10.59 11.58 -7.54
C ASP A 248 11.89 11.43 -8.34
N PRO A 249 13.08 11.61 -7.71
CA PRO A 249 14.36 11.53 -8.39
C PRO A 249 14.84 10.08 -8.59
N GLN A 250 14.22 9.12 -7.91
CA GLN A 250 14.64 7.72 -7.92
C GLN A 250 13.74 6.85 -8.81
N MET A 251 12.42 7.00 -8.70
CA MET A 251 11.43 6.23 -9.45
C MET A 251 10.64 7.17 -10.35
N PRO A 252 10.86 7.15 -11.66
CA PRO A 252 10.16 8.07 -12.56
C PRO A 252 8.65 7.82 -12.52
N ILE A 253 7.86 8.90 -12.40
CA ILE A 253 6.39 8.84 -12.37
C ILE A 253 5.81 8.15 -13.62
N ASN A 254 6.57 8.15 -14.72
CA ASN A 254 6.22 7.44 -15.96
C ASN A 254 5.90 5.96 -15.70
N GLN A 255 6.51 5.35 -14.70
CA GLN A 255 6.21 3.97 -14.31
C GLN A 255 4.75 3.82 -13.88
N SER A 256 4.23 4.73 -13.06
CA SER A 256 2.80 4.72 -12.69
C SER A 256 1.90 5.11 -13.86
N LEU A 257 2.32 6.03 -14.72
CA LEU A 257 1.55 6.43 -15.91
C LEU A 257 1.44 5.27 -16.92
N GLU A 258 2.51 4.52 -17.17
CA GLU A 258 2.47 3.34 -18.04
C GLU A 258 1.49 2.28 -17.51
N LEU A 259 1.55 1.98 -16.21
CA LEU A 259 0.65 0.99 -15.62
C LEU A 259 -0.81 1.44 -15.63
N ALA A 260 -1.07 2.73 -15.35
CA ALA A 260 -2.41 3.30 -15.47
C ALA A 260 -2.97 3.18 -16.90
N GLY A 261 -2.13 3.45 -17.91
CA GLY A 261 -2.51 3.28 -19.32
C GLY A 261 -2.85 1.82 -19.64
N LYS A 262 -2.07 0.87 -19.14
CA LYS A 262 -2.35 -0.56 -19.33
C LYS A 262 -3.67 -1.00 -18.70
N TYR A 263 -3.97 -0.54 -17.50
CA TYR A 263 -5.26 -0.80 -16.85
C TYR A 263 -6.42 -0.19 -17.65
N GLN A 264 -6.23 1.01 -18.21
CA GLN A 264 -7.22 1.62 -19.11
C GLN A 264 -7.43 0.78 -20.38
N ASP A 265 -6.36 0.26 -20.99
CA ASP A 265 -6.44 -0.60 -22.18
C ASP A 265 -7.25 -1.89 -21.91
N THR A 266 -7.15 -2.46 -20.71
CA THR A 266 -7.88 -3.68 -20.31
C THR A 266 -9.28 -3.40 -19.79
N GLY A 267 -9.63 -2.13 -19.52
CA GLY A 267 -10.92 -1.73 -18.95
C GLY A 267 -11.01 -1.97 -17.42
N CYS A 268 -9.89 -2.29 -16.77
CA CYS A 268 -9.83 -2.47 -15.32
C CYS A 268 -9.77 -1.12 -14.58
N ALA A 269 -10.26 -1.10 -13.34
CA ALA A 269 -10.27 0.10 -12.52
C ALA A 269 -8.85 0.43 -12.01
N ALA A 270 -8.34 1.61 -12.36
CA ALA A 270 -7.12 2.16 -11.80
C ALA A 270 -7.29 3.64 -11.45
N THR A 271 -6.70 4.05 -10.34
CA THR A 271 -6.64 5.45 -9.93
C THR A 271 -5.19 5.81 -9.64
N LEU A 272 -4.68 6.87 -10.27
CA LEU A 272 -3.39 7.45 -9.97
C LEU A 272 -3.58 8.81 -9.29
N HIS A 273 -3.11 8.94 -8.05
CA HIS A 273 -2.98 10.21 -7.37
C HIS A 273 -1.54 10.71 -7.45
N VAL A 274 -1.37 11.88 -8.05
CA VAL A 274 -0.07 12.55 -8.14
C VAL A 274 0.13 13.45 -6.92
N LEU A 275 1.21 13.23 -6.20
CA LEU A 275 1.65 14.12 -5.13
C LEU A 275 2.57 15.19 -5.72
N HIS A 276 2.00 16.39 -5.97
CA HIS A 276 2.75 17.50 -6.55
C HIS A 276 3.87 17.99 -5.60
N GLY A 277 5.08 18.07 -6.14
CA GLY A 277 6.30 18.36 -5.37
C GLY A 277 6.82 17.17 -4.56
N GLY A 278 6.13 16.03 -4.58
CA GLY A 278 6.51 14.84 -3.83
C GLY A 278 7.76 14.17 -4.42
N ALA A 279 8.70 13.81 -3.55
CA ALA A 279 9.90 13.07 -3.88
C ALA A 279 9.67 11.53 -3.76
N HIS A 280 10.74 10.73 -3.58
CA HIS A 280 10.65 9.28 -3.41
C HIS A 280 10.34 8.91 -1.96
N GLY A 281 9.06 8.79 -1.64
CA GLY A 281 8.62 8.47 -0.28
C GLY A 281 8.64 9.69 0.67
N GLY A 282 8.59 9.39 1.97
CA GLY A 282 8.53 10.40 3.01
C GLY A 282 7.15 10.42 3.72
N PRO A 283 7.04 11.17 4.83
CA PRO A 283 5.83 11.20 5.66
C PRO A 283 4.60 11.71 4.92
N ASP A 284 4.78 12.54 3.89
CA ASP A 284 3.70 13.12 3.11
C ASP A 284 2.84 12.08 2.39
N PHE A 285 3.41 10.93 2.04
CA PHE A 285 2.65 9.82 1.42
C PHE A 285 1.67 9.15 2.39
N TYR A 286 1.89 9.29 3.69
CA TYR A 286 1.14 8.61 4.75
C TYR A 286 0.44 9.59 5.69
N ASP A 287 0.35 10.87 5.31
CA ASP A 287 -0.35 11.87 6.09
C ASP A 287 -1.88 11.65 6.06
N ARG A 288 -2.58 12.40 6.90
CA ARG A 288 -4.04 12.28 7.04
C ARG A 288 -4.78 12.47 5.70
N THR A 289 -4.32 13.36 4.84
CA THR A 289 -4.96 13.68 3.56
C THR A 289 -4.78 12.54 2.56
N ARG A 290 -3.55 12.02 2.40
CA ARG A 290 -3.24 10.95 1.45
C ARG A 290 -3.84 9.63 1.91
N MET A 291 -3.87 9.39 3.21
CA MET A 291 -4.57 8.23 3.76
C MET A 291 -6.10 8.26 3.53
N THR A 292 -6.71 9.40 3.20
CA THR A 292 -8.11 9.43 2.73
C THR A 292 -8.28 8.69 1.40
N TRP A 293 -7.33 8.79 0.48
CA TRP A 293 -7.37 8.05 -0.79
C TRP A 293 -7.31 6.54 -0.56
N VAL A 294 -6.42 6.12 0.33
CA VAL A 294 -6.31 4.71 0.74
C VAL A 294 -7.62 4.22 1.38
N ARG A 295 -8.19 4.98 2.33
CA ARG A 295 -9.46 4.64 2.98
C ARG A 295 -10.62 4.55 1.98
N GLN A 296 -10.71 5.49 1.06
CA GLN A 296 -11.75 5.46 0.03
C GLN A 296 -11.60 4.22 -0.86
N PHE A 297 -10.38 3.88 -1.26
CA PHE A 297 -10.10 2.68 -2.03
C PHE A 297 -10.50 1.41 -1.26
N LEU A 298 -10.04 1.27 -0.02
CA LEU A 298 -10.38 0.12 0.83
C LEU A 298 -11.91 0.00 1.02
N LYS A 299 -12.61 1.10 1.35
CA LYS A 299 -14.05 1.11 1.51
C LYS A 299 -14.81 0.67 0.25
N THR A 300 -14.26 0.96 -0.92
CA THR A 300 -14.90 0.62 -2.20
C THR A 300 -14.66 -0.84 -2.59
N HIS A 301 -13.51 -1.40 -2.24
CA HIS A 301 -13.05 -2.70 -2.75
C HIS A 301 -12.87 -3.76 -1.65
N LEU A 302 -12.95 -3.37 -0.37
CA LEU A 302 -13.05 -4.26 0.80
C LEU A 302 -14.26 -3.84 1.64
N PRO A 303 -15.48 -4.10 1.19
CA PRO A 303 -16.72 -3.69 1.86
C PRO A 303 -16.93 -4.35 3.23
#